data_13e95c1dee2c7bfbfcfdadf22b51635c
#
_entry.id   13e95c1dee2c7bfbfcfdadf22b51635c
#
_cell.length_a   1.000
_cell.length_b   1.000
_cell.length_c   1.000
_cell.angle_alpha   90.00
_cell.angle_beta   90.00
_cell.angle_gamma   90.00
#
_symmetry.space_group_name_H-M   'P 1'
#
loop_
_entity.id
_entity.type
_entity.pdbx_description
1 polymer ?
#
loop_
_entity_poly.entity_id
_entity_poly.type
_entity_poly.pdbx_seq_one_letter_code
_entity_poly.pdbx_strand_id
1 'polypeptide(L)'
;MLAKIRVSPRLRLLLGFLLALALTVPVLAATTTRATAATQGPCDIYASGNTPCQAAYSTTRAMFGSYDGPLYQVQRASDNSTLNIGLESAGGVANSAPQVSFCSGTTCTITQLYDQSANANNLPVSPGKSCSGCSGGLGGPGPNGADIGANAMALPVTVGGQPAYGVLVNDVGTGYRDNAAKNVPTGAQPEGEYMLTSSNLTSGSCCFDFGSAETNDSDDGNGTMNAIYYGTACWTGGCTGSGPWVGGDLENGMYFSGSGPNPSGIPSETGSFVTAWEKNNGTTNFTLKYGSGQSGGLTQAYSGALPSPGYNPMKVQNSIELGTGGDNSDLGKGEFFEGAVTSGFPSDATENAVQANVTAAGYANNNTTFSTSASVVSLKAHANGKYVDAANNTTALIADSASIAKPEEFELVTGTDGTVNLMALSDNSWVTADNDGAAPLIANRGGVGNWEVFGLIHNADGSVSLRSYTNQNIVTADNAGASPLIADRTSIGPWEEFDLVRDTVPASLRANANNDYVTADNAGAAPLIANRTSVGPWETFDLIPNSDGSVSLRAHANSDIVTADNAGASPLIANRTSIGPWEEFDLVANGIGSVSLRSHANNDYVTAPNGGSSPLIAGSTSIGQAEQFGLSFD
;
A
#
# COMPACT_ATOMS: atom_id res chain seq x y z
N MET A 1 -54.54 2.33 -66.71
CA MET A 1 -53.71 3.36 -67.38
C MET A 1 -52.61 3.78 -66.40
N LEU A 2 -51.41 3.21 -66.49
CA LEU A 2 -50.27 3.55 -65.66
C LEU A 2 -49.35 4.48 -66.44
N ALA A 3 -49.32 5.76 -66.02
CA ALA A 3 -48.43 6.74 -66.61
C ALA A 3 -46.99 6.54 -66.10
N LYS A 4 -46.07 6.22 -67.01
CA LYS A 4 -44.62 6.19 -66.77
C LYS A 4 -44.07 7.61 -66.73
N ILE A 5 -43.70 8.10 -65.58
CA ILE A 5 -42.95 9.35 -65.43
C ILE A 5 -41.48 9.08 -65.78
N ARG A 6 -41.01 9.67 -66.90
CA ARG A 6 -39.58 9.68 -67.27
C ARG A 6 -38.87 10.76 -66.50
N VAL A 7 -37.99 10.39 -65.61
CA VAL A 7 -37.08 11.31 -64.89
C VAL A 7 -35.86 11.55 -65.78
N SER A 8 -35.51 12.83 -66.01
CA SER A 8 -34.42 13.23 -66.89
C SER A 8 -33.04 12.93 -66.29
N PRO A 9 -32.01 12.74 -67.14
CA PRO A 9 -30.66 12.39 -66.64
C PRO A 9 -30.03 13.42 -65.69
N ARG A 10 -30.45 14.67 -65.75
CA ARG A 10 -29.94 15.77 -64.88
C ARG A 10 -30.43 15.68 -63.46
N LEU A 11 -31.57 15.04 -63.18
CA LEU A 11 -32.10 14.86 -61.84
C LEU A 11 -31.42 13.69 -61.10
N ARG A 12 -30.90 12.70 -61.84
CA ARG A 12 -30.13 11.59 -61.25
C ARG A 12 -28.74 12.01 -60.76
N LEU A 13 -28.14 13.05 -61.38
CA LEU A 13 -26.84 13.57 -60.97
C LEU A 13 -26.94 14.38 -59.67
N LEU A 14 -28.04 15.13 -59.47
CA LEU A 14 -28.29 15.91 -58.27
C LEU A 14 -28.65 15.04 -57.05
N LEU A 15 -29.37 13.93 -57.24
CA LEU A 15 -29.62 12.98 -56.15
C LEU A 15 -28.36 12.16 -55.72
N GLY A 16 -27.47 11.89 -56.67
CA GLY A 16 -26.20 11.20 -56.39
C GLY A 16 -25.23 12.10 -55.58
N PHE A 17 -25.23 13.40 -55.82
CA PHE A 17 -24.39 14.35 -55.09
C PHE A 17 -24.90 14.64 -53.68
N LEU A 18 -26.22 14.63 -53.44
CA LEU A 18 -26.82 14.82 -52.11
C LEU A 18 -26.66 13.57 -51.21
N LEU A 19 -26.55 12.35 -51.78
CA LEU A 19 -26.30 11.13 -51.00
C LEU A 19 -24.82 10.90 -50.67
N ALA A 20 -23.89 11.52 -51.43
CA ALA A 20 -22.46 11.45 -51.15
C ALA A 20 -21.99 12.47 -50.10
N LEU A 21 -22.81 13.51 -49.81
CA LEU A 21 -22.48 14.53 -48.83
C LEU A 21 -23.00 14.22 -47.41
N ALA A 22 -23.80 13.17 -47.24
CA ALA A 22 -24.40 12.78 -45.97
C ALA A 22 -23.62 11.70 -45.20
N LEU A 23 -22.43 11.27 -45.68
CA LEU A 23 -21.64 10.19 -45.05
C LEU A 23 -20.23 10.61 -44.61
N THR A 24 -19.93 11.91 -44.57
CA THR A 24 -18.79 12.41 -43.80
C THR A 24 -19.27 12.97 -42.48
N VAL A 25 -19.66 12.09 -41.55
CA VAL A 25 -19.64 12.41 -40.12
C VAL A 25 -18.16 12.59 -39.78
N PRO A 26 -17.69 13.78 -39.39
CA PRO A 26 -16.37 13.87 -38.82
C PRO A 26 -16.42 13.01 -37.55
N VAL A 27 -15.70 11.90 -37.56
CA VAL A 27 -15.26 11.28 -36.31
C VAL A 27 -14.44 12.36 -35.62
N LEU A 28 -15.08 13.13 -34.73
CA LEU A 28 -14.34 13.86 -33.71
C LEU A 28 -13.62 12.77 -32.94
N ALA A 29 -12.38 12.48 -33.32
CA ALA A 29 -11.44 11.87 -32.39
C ALA A 29 -11.43 12.81 -31.20
N ALA A 30 -12.05 12.41 -30.11
CA ALA A 30 -11.80 13.03 -28.84
C ALA A 30 -10.30 12.82 -28.61
N THR A 31 -9.49 13.79 -29.00
CA THR A 31 -8.15 13.91 -28.49
C THR A 31 -8.36 14.18 -27.01
N THR A 32 -8.28 13.11 -26.20
CA THR A 32 -7.98 13.28 -24.78
C THR A 32 -6.71 14.11 -24.78
N THR A 33 -6.85 15.40 -24.51
CA THR A 33 -5.71 16.24 -24.18
C THR A 33 -5.10 15.60 -22.95
N ARG A 34 -4.01 14.85 -23.15
CA ARG A 34 -3.13 14.46 -22.07
C ARG A 34 -2.87 15.74 -21.28
N ALA A 35 -3.21 15.77 -20.02
CA ALA A 35 -2.83 16.88 -19.16
C ALA A 35 -1.31 17.02 -19.32
N THR A 36 -0.88 18.10 -19.95
CA THR A 36 0.54 18.44 -19.98
C THR A 36 0.94 18.65 -18.54
N ALA A 37 1.94 17.90 -18.06
CA ALA A 37 2.55 18.14 -16.77
C ALA A 37 2.77 19.64 -16.58
N ALA A 38 2.59 20.11 -15.37
CA ALA A 38 2.85 21.51 -15.05
C ALA A 38 4.26 21.85 -15.54
N THR A 39 4.40 22.93 -16.30
CA THR A 39 5.70 23.37 -16.83
C THR A 39 6.67 23.81 -15.73
N GLN A 40 6.24 23.81 -14.48
CA GLN A 40 6.97 24.22 -13.30
C GLN A 40 6.61 23.27 -12.15
N GLY A 41 7.62 22.63 -11.54
CA GLY A 41 7.43 21.78 -10.36
C GLY A 41 7.43 22.61 -9.06
N PRO A 42 7.10 21.98 -7.90
CA PRO A 42 7.13 22.62 -6.59
C PRO A 42 8.46 23.30 -6.28
N CYS A 43 9.57 22.65 -6.60
CA CYS A 43 10.90 23.17 -6.28
C CYS A 43 11.35 24.32 -7.20
N ASP A 44 10.81 24.43 -8.41
CA ASP A 44 11.02 25.63 -9.22
C ASP A 44 10.32 26.86 -8.61
N ILE A 45 9.17 26.64 -7.97
CA ILE A 45 8.42 27.69 -7.26
C ILE A 45 9.19 28.15 -6.02
N TYR A 46 9.69 27.18 -5.24
CA TYR A 46 10.54 27.50 -4.07
C TYR A 46 11.81 28.24 -4.48
N ALA A 47 12.48 27.82 -5.55
CA ALA A 47 13.67 28.52 -6.07
C ALA A 47 13.34 29.95 -6.50
N SER A 48 12.19 30.16 -7.15
CA SER A 48 11.71 31.49 -7.55
C SER A 48 11.38 32.36 -6.33
N GLY A 49 11.01 31.74 -5.20
CA GLY A 49 10.76 32.38 -3.92
C GLY A 49 12.02 32.61 -3.07
N ASN A 50 13.23 32.35 -3.59
CA ASN A 50 14.52 32.42 -2.91
C ASN A 50 14.64 31.47 -1.70
N THR A 51 13.91 30.35 -1.69
CA THR A 51 13.98 29.28 -0.71
C THR A 51 14.08 27.92 -1.44
N PRO A 52 15.21 27.68 -2.16
CA PRO A 52 15.35 26.49 -3.01
C PRO A 52 15.28 25.19 -2.22
N CYS A 53 14.72 24.15 -2.85
CA CYS A 53 14.76 22.79 -2.31
C CYS A 53 16.21 22.31 -2.20
N GLN A 54 16.56 21.79 -1.04
CA GLN A 54 17.84 21.14 -0.76
C GLN A 54 17.71 19.62 -0.87
N ALA A 55 16.49 19.11 -0.67
CA ALA A 55 16.10 17.76 -0.99
C ALA A 55 14.64 17.75 -1.47
N ALA A 56 14.32 16.85 -2.41
CA ALA A 56 13.00 16.76 -3.01
C ALA A 56 12.70 15.33 -3.45
N TYR A 57 11.65 14.75 -2.89
CA TYR A 57 11.27 13.35 -3.11
C TYR A 57 9.84 13.27 -3.62
N SER A 58 9.63 12.37 -4.56
CA SER A 58 8.30 11.98 -4.98
C SER A 58 8.36 10.65 -5.70
N THR A 59 7.42 9.77 -5.43
CA THR A 59 7.24 8.52 -6.19
C THR A 59 6.21 8.68 -7.30
N THR A 60 5.58 9.83 -7.41
CA THR A 60 4.41 10.04 -8.26
C THR A 60 4.64 11.02 -9.42
N ARG A 61 5.53 12.00 -9.26
CA ARG A 61 5.81 13.03 -10.29
C ARG A 61 7.16 13.73 -10.09
N ALA A 62 7.53 14.55 -11.06
CA ALA A 62 8.67 15.42 -10.95
C ALA A 62 8.43 16.59 -9.99
N MET A 63 9.44 16.91 -9.17
CA MET A 63 9.49 18.07 -8.27
C MET A 63 10.05 19.31 -8.96
N PHE A 64 10.74 19.15 -10.10
CA PHE A 64 11.24 20.21 -10.98
C PHE A 64 10.72 19.98 -12.39
N GLY A 65 10.32 21.05 -13.08
CA GLY A 65 9.83 20.96 -14.45
C GLY A 65 10.86 20.44 -15.47
N SER A 66 12.14 20.51 -15.16
CA SER A 66 13.22 20.01 -16.01
C SER A 66 13.77 18.64 -15.60
N TYR A 67 13.27 18.06 -14.51
CA TYR A 67 13.77 16.77 -14.02
C TYR A 67 13.38 15.63 -14.96
N ASP A 68 14.33 14.76 -15.29
CA ASP A 68 14.16 13.59 -16.16
C ASP A 68 14.90 12.35 -15.59
N GLY A 69 15.18 12.35 -14.29
CA GLY A 69 15.85 11.27 -13.59
C GLY A 69 14.88 10.23 -13.01
N PRO A 70 15.42 9.22 -12.32
CA PRO A 70 14.62 8.24 -11.59
C PRO A 70 13.99 8.89 -10.35
N LEU A 71 12.76 8.44 -10.02
CA LEU A 71 12.05 8.85 -8.82
C LEU A 71 12.39 7.95 -7.63
N TYR A 72 12.39 6.63 -7.85
CA TYR A 72 12.69 5.63 -6.84
C TYR A 72 13.20 4.33 -7.47
N GLN A 73 13.76 3.45 -6.66
CA GLN A 73 14.20 2.12 -7.06
C GLN A 73 13.34 1.06 -6.38
N VAL A 74 12.96 0.05 -7.14
CA VAL A 74 12.30 -1.15 -6.63
C VAL A 74 13.20 -2.38 -6.79
N GLN A 75 13.12 -3.30 -5.84
CA GLN A 75 13.78 -4.61 -5.87
C GLN A 75 12.72 -5.70 -5.80
N ARG A 76 12.78 -6.67 -6.70
CA ARG A 76 11.89 -7.82 -6.64
C ARG A 76 12.49 -8.97 -5.85
N ALA A 77 11.64 -9.66 -5.06
CA ALA A 77 12.07 -10.71 -4.15
C ALA A 77 12.53 -12.00 -4.86
N SER A 78 11.99 -12.30 -6.06
CA SER A 78 12.27 -13.56 -6.76
C SER A 78 13.73 -13.77 -7.17
N ASP A 79 14.51 -12.69 -7.40
CA ASP A 79 15.91 -12.77 -7.84
C ASP A 79 16.78 -11.60 -7.36
N ASN A 80 16.24 -10.75 -6.48
CA ASN A 80 16.89 -9.53 -5.97
C ASN A 80 17.31 -8.52 -7.03
N SER A 81 16.81 -8.64 -8.26
CA SER A 81 17.09 -7.63 -9.29
C SER A 81 16.36 -6.33 -8.98
N THR A 82 16.94 -5.21 -9.44
CA THR A 82 16.42 -3.86 -9.19
C THR A 82 15.98 -3.18 -10.48
N LEU A 83 15.01 -2.28 -10.37
CA LEU A 83 14.53 -1.43 -11.45
C LEU A 83 14.36 0.00 -10.93
N ASN A 84 14.88 0.98 -11.67
CA ASN A 84 14.62 2.38 -11.39
C ASN A 84 13.33 2.81 -12.10
N ILE A 85 12.43 3.44 -11.35
CA ILE A 85 11.20 4.01 -11.88
C ILE A 85 11.42 5.49 -12.14
N GLY A 86 11.29 5.89 -13.39
CA GLY A 86 11.44 7.26 -13.85
C GLY A 86 10.12 7.91 -14.23
N LEU A 87 10.17 8.88 -15.11
CA LEU A 87 9.05 9.70 -15.55
C LEU A 87 8.56 9.28 -16.96
N GLU A 88 7.30 9.58 -17.27
CA GLU A 88 6.76 9.48 -18.64
C GLU A 88 7.44 10.48 -19.59
N SER A 89 7.83 11.64 -19.05
CA SER A 89 8.58 12.69 -19.74
C SER A 89 9.19 13.63 -18.71
N ALA A 90 10.19 14.42 -19.10
CA ALA A 90 10.79 15.43 -18.24
C ALA A 90 9.72 16.32 -17.59
N GLY A 91 9.79 16.53 -16.29
CA GLY A 91 8.83 17.30 -15.51
C GLY A 91 7.44 16.66 -15.37
N GLY A 92 7.27 15.43 -15.82
CA GLY A 92 5.99 14.71 -15.88
C GLY A 92 5.67 13.87 -14.65
N VAL A 93 4.74 12.95 -14.85
CA VAL A 93 4.34 11.95 -13.84
C VAL A 93 5.18 10.68 -13.95
N ALA A 94 5.13 9.86 -12.92
CA ALA A 94 5.84 8.59 -12.88
C ALA A 94 5.40 7.65 -14.00
N ASN A 95 6.35 6.97 -14.64
CA ASN A 95 6.09 5.86 -15.54
C ASN A 95 6.01 4.56 -14.73
N SER A 96 4.83 4.21 -14.26
CA SER A 96 4.62 3.04 -13.41
C SER A 96 4.45 1.72 -14.17
N ALA A 97 4.24 1.73 -15.49
CA ALA A 97 4.01 0.51 -16.27
C ALA A 97 5.17 -0.50 -16.22
N PRO A 98 6.47 -0.09 -16.26
CA PRO A 98 7.59 -1.00 -16.06
C PRO A 98 7.59 -1.67 -14.69
N GLN A 99 7.19 -0.96 -13.61
CA GLN A 99 7.08 -1.53 -12.26
C GLN A 99 6.05 -2.65 -12.21
N VAL A 100 4.84 -2.41 -12.74
CA VAL A 100 3.78 -3.42 -12.77
C VAL A 100 4.25 -4.70 -13.45
N SER A 101 4.94 -4.57 -14.59
CA SER A 101 5.50 -5.73 -15.31
C SER A 101 6.65 -6.40 -14.55
N PHE A 102 7.53 -5.61 -13.93
CA PHE A 102 8.70 -6.09 -13.20
C PHE A 102 8.31 -6.84 -11.92
N CYS A 103 7.25 -6.38 -11.23
CA CYS A 103 6.76 -6.95 -9.98
C CYS A 103 5.70 -8.04 -10.18
N SER A 104 5.38 -8.39 -11.43
CA SER A 104 4.41 -9.43 -11.71
C SER A 104 4.90 -10.80 -11.22
N GLY A 105 4.06 -11.52 -10.47
CA GLY A 105 4.36 -12.84 -9.92
C GLY A 105 5.39 -12.85 -8.77
N THR A 106 5.71 -11.67 -8.20
CA THR A 106 6.63 -11.56 -7.06
C THR A 106 6.29 -10.32 -6.25
N THR A 107 6.81 -10.23 -5.02
CA THR A 107 6.76 -8.97 -4.27
C THR A 107 7.88 -8.04 -4.69
N CYS A 108 7.64 -6.74 -4.61
CA CYS A 108 8.62 -5.69 -4.83
C CYS A 108 8.68 -4.75 -3.64
N THR A 109 9.89 -4.33 -3.32
CA THR A 109 10.17 -3.40 -2.22
C THR A 109 10.81 -2.13 -2.79
N ILE A 110 10.37 -0.95 -2.34
CA ILE A 110 11.06 0.31 -2.63
C ILE A 110 12.34 0.34 -1.80
N THR A 111 13.50 0.28 -2.45
CA THR A 111 14.80 0.24 -1.76
C THR A 111 15.47 1.59 -1.62
N GLN A 112 15.00 2.59 -2.39
CA GLN A 112 15.56 3.93 -2.37
C GLN A 112 14.61 4.93 -3.00
N LEU A 113 14.46 6.12 -2.41
CA LEU A 113 13.89 7.29 -3.06
C LEU A 113 15.05 8.17 -3.56
N TYR A 114 14.94 8.65 -4.80
CA TYR A 114 15.94 9.54 -5.37
C TYR A 114 15.60 11.00 -5.06
N ASP A 115 16.59 11.71 -4.53
CA ASP A 115 16.52 13.17 -4.43
C ASP A 115 16.56 13.77 -5.83
N GLN A 116 15.55 14.54 -6.15
CA GLN A 116 15.45 15.22 -7.44
C GLN A 116 16.23 16.54 -7.48
N SER A 117 16.77 17.00 -6.33
CA SER A 117 17.64 18.18 -6.27
C SER A 117 19.04 17.88 -6.81
N ALA A 118 19.85 18.93 -6.98
CA ALA A 118 21.24 18.77 -7.41
C ALA A 118 22.16 18.18 -6.32
N ASN A 119 21.68 18.04 -5.07
CA ASN A 119 22.48 17.59 -3.94
C ASN A 119 22.61 16.06 -3.89
N ALA A 120 21.66 15.34 -4.50
CA ALA A 120 21.59 13.87 -4.53
C ALA A 120 21.57 13.25 -3.11
N ASN A 121 20.77 13.81 -2.23
CA ASN A 121 20.47 13.30 -0.88
C ASN A 121 19.45 12.14 -0.98
N ASN A 122 19.86 11.04 -1.60
CA ASN A 122 18.96 9.90 -1.80
C ASN A 122 18.61 9.26 -0.47
N LEU A 123 17.36 8.82 -0.30
CA LEU A 123 16.90 8.12 0.89
C LEU A 123 16.92 6.60 0.63
N PRO A 124 17.95 5.87 1.03
CA PRO A 124 17.88 4.41 1.16
C PRO A 124 16.95 4.03 2.31
N VAL A 125 16.62 2.74 2.39
CA VAL A 125 15.99 2.18 3.59
C VAL A 125 16.81 2.56 4.81
N SER A 126 16.15 2.96 5.89
CA SER A 126 16.79 3.45 7.11
C SER A 126 17.79 2.42 7.66
N PRO A 127 18.99 2.83 8.03
CA PRO A 127 20.01 1.92 8.53
C PRO A 127 19.64 1.37 9.92
N GLY A 128 20.20 0.22 10.25
CA GLY A 128 20.08 -0.33 11.60
C GLY A 128 20.73 0.57 12.64
N LYS A 129 20.18 0.59 13.82
CA LYS A 129 20.72 1.32 14.96
C LYS A 129 22.12 0.82 15.31
N SER A 130 23.14 1.66 15.12
CA SER A 130 24.54 1.29 15.34
C SER A 130 25.05 1.55 16.76
N CYS A 131 24.21 2.07 17.65
CA CYS A 131 24.66 2.59 18.92
C CYS A 131 24.36 1.64 20.09
N SER A 132 25.44 1.30 20.82
CA SER A 132 25.35 0.56 22.10
C SER A 132 24.91 1.50 23.22
N GLY A 133 23.67 1.39 23.66
CA GLY A 133 23.14 2.15 24.79
C GLY A 133 22.22 3.31 24.43
N CYS A 134 21.78 3.43 23.18
CA CYS A 134 20.73 4.36 22.80
C CYS A 134 19.41 3.95 23.46
N SER A 135 18.79 4.89 24.19
CA SER A 135 17.42 4.75 24.66
C SER A 135 16.50 5.30 23.57
N GLY A 136 15.56 4.57 23.12
CA GLY A 136 14.61 4.98 22.08
C GLY A 136 14.47 3.92 21.02
N GLY A 137 14.31 4.23 19.81
CA GLY A 137 13.91 3.43 18.66
C GLY A 137 14.14 1.93 18.72
N LEU A 138 13.13 1.21 18.39
CA LEU A 138 13.23 -0.22 18.11
C LEU A 138 13.88 -0.31 16.73
N GLY A 139 15.03 -0.94 16.62
CA GLY A 139 15.62 -1.21 15.31
C GLY A 139 14.59 -1.92 14.41
N GLY A 140 14.65 -1.67 13.12
CA GLY A 140 13.77 -2.30 12.14
C GLY A 140 13.96 -3.83 12.05
N PRO A 141 13.11 -4.53 11.32
CA PRO A 141 13.15 -5.99 11.21
C PRO A 141 14.23 -6.51 10.27
N GLY A 142 14.85 -5.63 9.51
CA GLY A 142 15.87 -5.97 8.54
C GLY A 142 17.22 -6.39 9.14
N PRO A 143 18.19 -6.75 8.32
CA PRO A 143 19.51 -7.14 8.77
C PRO A 143 20.17 -6.05 9.64
N ASN A 144 20.77 -6.45 10.75
CA ASN A 144 21.41 -5.57 11.74
C ASN A 144 20.49 -4.52 12.36
N GLY A 145 19.17 -4.76 12.37
CA GLY A 145 18.18 -3.83 12.90
C GLY A 145 17.81 -2.71 11.93
N ALA A 146 18.19 -2.79 10.65
CA ALA A 146 17.71 -1.88 9.61
C ALA A 146 16.20 -1.98 9.43
N ASP A 147 15.58 -0.91 8.96
CA ASP A 147 14.19 -0.96 8.50
C ASP A 147 14.07 -1.83 7.24
N ILE A 148 12.85 -2.04 6.79
CA ILE A 148 12.54 -2.62 5.48
C ILE A 148 11.95 -1.55 4.58
N GLY A 149 12.12 -1.73 3.29
CA GLY A 149 11.47 -0.84 2.31
C GLY A 149 9.98 -1.12 2.19
N ALA A 150 9.22 -0.11 1.84
CA ALA A 150 7.79 -0.20 1.59
C ALA A 150 7.49 -1.15 0.41
N ASN A 151 6.35 -1.85 0.48
CA ASN A 151 5.84 -2.62 -0.65
C ASN A 151 5.50 -1.67 -1.81
N ALA A 152 6.20 -1.85 -2.93
CA ALA A 152 6.11 -0.96 -4.08
C ALA A 152 4.73 -0.94 -4.76
N MET A 153 3.91 -1.96 -4.55
CA MET A 153 2.59 -2.11 -5.16
C MET A 153 1.43 -1.77 -4.20
N ALA A 154 1.73 -1.45 -2.92
CA ALA A 154 0.70 -1.33 -1.89
C ALA A 154 -0.13 -0.05 -1.98
N LEU A 155 0.37 1.03 -2.58
CA LEU A 155 -0.29 2.33 -2.58
C LEU A 155 -0.53 2.88 -3.99
N PRO A 156 -1.43 2.28 -4.78
CA PRO A 156 -1.76 2.77 -6.12
C PRO A 156 -2.59 4.06 -6.06
N VAL A 157 -2.18 5.04 -6.85
CA VAL A 157 -2.87 6.34 -6.99
C VAL A 157 -2.89 6.78 -8.45
N THR A 158 -3.61 7.86 -8.77
CA THR A 158 -3.50 8.53 -10.06
C THR A 158 -3.06 9.98 -9.88
N VAL A 159 -2.23 10.45 -10.79
CA VAL A 159 -1.79 11.85 -10.86
C VAL A 159 -2.03 12.36 -12.28
N GLY A 160 -2.87 13.37 -12.43
CA GLY A 160 -3.29 13.85 -13.75
C GLY A 160 -3.94 12.76 -14.62
N GLY A 161 -4.59 11.78 -13.98
CA GLY A 161 -5.22 10.64 -14.67
C GLY A 161 -4.24 9.52 -15.08
N GLN A 162 -2.95 9.59 -14.71
CA GLN A 162 -1.95 8.56 -14.97
C GLN A 162 -1.71 7.72 -13.71
N PRO A 163 -1.54 6.39 -13.82
CA PRO A 163 -1.23 5.53 -12.68
C PRO A 163 0.14 5.85 -12.08
N ALA A 164 0.21 5.87 -10.76
CA ALA A 164 1.44 6.01 -9.98
C ALA A 164 1.30 5.23 -8.67
N TYR A 165 2.38 5.13 -7.89
CA TYR A 165 2.39 4.50 -6.58
C TYR A 165 3.02 5.42 -5.55
N GLY A 166 2.40 5.53 -4.37
CA GLY A 166 2.98 6.18 -3.20
C GLY A 166 3.84 5.24 -2.37
N VAL A 167 4.38 5.75 -1.27
CA VAL A 167 5.09 4.99 -0.24
C VAL A 167 4.12 4.73 0.91
N LEU A 168 3.85 3.46 1.20
CA LEU A 168 3.07 3.05 2.36
C LEU A 168 4.03 2.71 3.49
N VAL A 169 4.08 3.55 4.51
CA VAL A 169 4.81 3.31 5.76
C VAL A 169 3.90 2.55 6.71
N ASN A 170 4.35 1.41 7.19
CA ASN A 170 3.64 0.60 8.16
C ASN A 170 4.46 0.46 9.45
N ASP A 171 3.80 0.01 10.52
CA ASP A 171 4.38 -0.13 11.86
C ASP A 171 5.24 -1.39 12.07
N VAL A 172 5.71 -1.99 11.01
CA VAL A 172 6.64 -3.14 11.06
C VAL A 172 8.09 -2.74 10.79
N GLY A 173 8.39 -1.44 10.87
CA GLY A 173 9.72 -0.91 10.66
C GLY A 173 9.99 -0.56 9.20
N THR A 174 9.14 0.30 8.62
CA THR A 174 9.34 0.85 7.29
C THR A 174 9.77 2.30 7.41
N GLY A 175 10.99 2.60 7.00
CA GLY A 175 11.54 3.95 7.03
C GLY A 175 12.68 4.15 6.04
N TYR A 176 12.96 5.39 5.72
CA TYR A 176 14.00 5.81 4.78
C TYR A 176 14.80 6.95 5.36
N ARG A 177 16.14 6.93 5.19
CA ARG A 177 16.98 7.92 5.85
C ARG A 177 18.31 8.14 5.14
N ASP A 178 18.79 9.40 5.13
CA ASP A 178 20.16 9.80 4.76
C ASP A 178 20.81 10.53 5.92
N ASN A 179 21.71 9.85 6.64
CA ASN A 179 22.42 10.40 7.81
C ASN A 179 23.59 11.33 7.45
N ALA A 180 23.75 11.69 6.18
CA ALA A 180 24.85 12.52 5.69
C ALA A 180 24.41 13.50 4.59
N ALA A 181 23.19 14.03 4.70
CA ALA A 181 22.60 14.92 3.72
C ALA A 181 23.45 16.19 3.52
N LYS A 182 23.52 16.65 2.27
CA LYS A 182 24.35 17.77 1.85
C LYS A 182 23.50 19.03 1.66
N ASN A 183 24.07 20.16 2.06
CA ASN A 183 23.50 21.48 1.83
C ASN A 183 22.10 21.72 2.46
N VAL A 184 21.62 20.79 3.30
CA VAL A 184 20.41 21.03 4.10
C VAL A 184 20.71 22.04 5.21
N PRO A 185 19.70 22.79 5.70
CA PRO A 185 19.86 23.67 6.84
C PRO A 185 20.35 22.92 8.08
N THR A 186 21.19 23.56 8.87
CA THR A 186 21.71 23.01 10.14
C THR A 186 21.78 24.07 11.23
N GLY A 187 21.75 23.63 12.49
CA GLY A 187 21.75 24.52 13.63
C GLY A 187 20.49 25.38 13.68
N ALA A 188 20.67 26.68 13.70
CA ALA A 188 19.58 27.65 13.69
C ALA A 188 19.37 28.29 12.32
N GLN A 189 19.76 27.64 11.25
CA GLN A 189 19.45 28.12 9.90
C GLN A 189 17.96 27.97 9.62
N PRO A 190 17.34 28.94 8.92
CA PRO A 190 15.93 28.83 8.54
C PRO A 190 15.68 27.68 7.57
N GLU A 191 14.60 26.97 7.78
CA GLU A 191 14.17 25.80 7.03
C GLU A 191 12.67 25.84 6.74
N GLY A 192 12.25 25.21 5.67
CA GLY A 192 10.85 24.98 5.36
C GLY A 192 10.67 23.59 4.76
N GLU A 193 9.57 22.95 5.10
CA GLU A 193 9.25 21.59 4.70
C GLU A 193 7.79 21.48 4.29
N TYR A 194 7.51 20.58 3.35
CA TYR A 194 6.16 20.11 3.10
C TYR A 194 6.16 18.65 2.69
N MET A 195 5.06 17.96 2.98
CA MET A 195 4.75 16.65 2.43
C MET A 195 3.30 16.56 1.99
N LEU A 196 3.04 15.74 0.97
CA LEU A 196 1.71 15.27 0.62
C LEU A 196 1.52 13.87 1.18
N THR A 197 0.55 13.73 2.06
CA THR A 197 0.19 12.51 2.79
C THR A 197 -1.31 12.24 2.70
N SER A 198 -1.85 11.32 3.50
CA SER A 198 -3.28 11.07 3.62
C SER A 198 -3.69 10.69 5.05
N SER A 199 -4.99 10.77 5.35
CA SER A 199 -5.54 10.25 6.59
C SER A 199 -6.11 8.81 6.48
N ASN A 200 -5.93 8.15 5.34
CA ASN A 200 -6.42 6.79 5.15
C ASN A 200 -5.68 5.79 6.04
N LEU A 201 -4.37 6.03 6.25
CA LEU A 201 -3.54 5.25 7.15
C LEU A 201 -2.78 6.20 8.08
N THR A 202 -3.02 6.09 9.38
CA THR A 202 -2.35 6.89 10.41
C THR A 202 -2.27 6.11 11.72
N SER A 203 -1.33 6.46 12.58
CA SER A 203 -1.21 5.88 13.93
C SER A 203 -0.95 6.94 14.99
N GLY A 204 -1.08 6.56 16.25
CA GLY A 204 -0.64 7.34 17.40
C GLY A 204 0.74 6.93 17.90
N SER A 205 1.46 6.10 17.17
CA SER A 205 2.82 5.66 17.50
C SER A 205 3.86 6.58 16.83
N CYS A 206 5.06 6.58 17.34
CA CYS A 206 6.20 7.32 16.77
C CYS A 206 6.98 6.43 15.81
N CYS A 207 7.39 6.88 14.63
CA CYS A 207 6.98 8.17 14.06
C CYS A 207 6.63 7.98 12.59
N PHE A 208 5.72 8.78 12.09
CA PHE A 208 5.57 9.01 10.67
C PHE A 208 5.94 10.47 10.39
N ASP A 209 7.25 10.68 10.26
CA ASP A 209 7.84 11.99 10.10
C ASP A 209 8.47 12.16 8.72
N PHE A 210 8.62 13.41 8.31
CA PHE A 210 9.35 13.79 7.11
C PHE A 210 10.06 15.13 7.35
N GLY A 211 11.38 15.13 7.29
CA GLY A 211 12.17 16.35 7.47
C GLY A 211 13.61 16.10 7.85
N SER A 212 14.23 17.07 8.50
CA SER A 212 15.61 17.02 8.98
C SER A 212 15.69 16.37 10.35
N ALA A 213 16.68 15.48 10.55
CA ALA A 213 16.83 14.66 11.74
C ALA A 213 18.28 14.56 12.24
N GLU A 214 18.50 13.79 13.31
CA GLU A 214 19.82 13.45 13.84
C GLU A 214 20.62 12.58 12.90
N THR A 215 21.94 12.70 12.92
CA THR A 215 22.85 11.98 12.02
C THR A 215 23.31 10.63 12.57
N ASN A 216 22.91 10.26 13.77
CA ASN A 216 23.41 9.11 14.52
C ASN A 216 22.32 8.15 15.01
N ASP A 217 21.07 8.32 14.51
CA ASP A 217 19.89 7.52 14.88
C ASP A 217 19.63 7.52 16.41
N SER A 218 19.81 8.67 17.07
CA SER A 218 19.69 8.79 18.52
C SER A 218 19.19 10.17 18.92
N ASP A 219 18.38 10.24 19.97
CA ASP A 219 17.98 11.48 20.61
C ASP A 219 19.21 12.28 21.10
N ASP A 220 19.53 13.36 20.41
CA ASP A 220 20.62 14.29 20.76
C ASP A 220 20.11 15.53 21.54
N GLY A 221 18.83 15.56 21.86
CA GLY A 221 18.19 16.55 22.73
C GLY A 221 17.43 17.64 21.97
N ASN A 222 16.76 18.49 22.74
CA ASN A 222 15.81 19.49 22.25
C ASN A 222 16.33 20.29 21.07
N GLY A 223 15.59 20.29 19.97
CA GLY A 223 15.82 21.09 18.77
C GLY A 223 16.90 20.56 17.83
N THR A 224 17.28 19.29 17.93
CA THR A 224 18.27 18.65 17.05
C THR A 224 17.69 18.14 15.75
N MET A 225 16.35 18.02 15.66
CA MET A 225 15.63 17.73 14.43
C MET A 225 14.60 18.83 14.11
N ASN A 226 14.07 18.83 12.90
CA ASN A 226 12.98 19.65 12.41
C ASN A 226 12.26 18.85 11.34
N ALA A 227 11.15 18.22 11.71
CA ALA A 227 10.41 17.36 10.81
C ALA A 227 8.90 17.52 10.98
N ILE A 228 8.16 17.35 9.91
CA ILE A 228 6.70 17.31 9.94
C ILE A 228 6.26 15.96 10.52
N TYR A 229 5.55 16.00 11.63
CA TYR A 229 4.77 14.88 12.15
C TYR A 229 3.34 14.91 11.61
N TYR A 230 2.82 13.75 11.21
CA TYR A 230 1.41 13.59 10.86
C TYR A 230 0.85 12.28 11.43
N GLY A 231 0.01 12.38 12.46
CA GLY A 231 -0.53 11.20 13.14
C GLY A 231 -1.62 11.52 14.15
N THR A 232 -2.05 10.49 14.90
CA THR A 232 -3.19 10.57 15.83
C THR A 232 -2.81 10.70 17.30
N ALA A 233 -1.53 10.92 17.63
CA ALA A 233 -1.12 11.27 18.98
C ALA A 233 -0.87 12.76 19.13
N CYS A 234 -1.45 13.36 20.15
CA CYS A 234 -1.22 14.75 20.53
C CYS A 234 -0.25 14.79 21.74
N TRP A 235 1.04 14.58 21.48
CA TRP A 235 2.07 14.34 22.49
C TRP A 235 2.24 15.51 23.48
N THR A 236 2.25 16.74 22.97
CA THR A 236 2.47 17.94 23.79
C THR A 236 1.20 18.73 24.08
N GLY A 237 0.05 18.24 23.62
CA GLY A 237 -1.23 18.93 23.75
C GLY A 237 -1.42 20.04 22.71
N GLY A 238 -2.55 20.74 22.80
CA GLY A 238 -2.88 21.84 21.89
C GLY A 238 -3.66 21.43 20.66
N CYS A 239 -4.09 20.17 20.55
CA CYS A 239 -4.89 19.62 19.44
C CYS A 239 -6.39 19.67 19.75
N THR A 240 -7.21 19.67 18.71
CA THR A 240 -8.68 19.54 18.80
C THR A 240 -9.20 18.50 17.83
N GLY A 241 -10.28 17.80 18.20
CA GLY A 241 -10.80 16.68 17.43
C GLY A 241 -10.14 15.35 17.79
N SER A 242 -10.21 14.38 16.89
CA SER A 242 -9.68 13.01 17.09
C SER A 242 -8.39 12.71 16.33
N GLY A 243 -7.81 13.71 15.65
CA GLY A 243 -6.68 13.54 14.76
C GLY A 243 -7.07 12.96 13.37
N PRO A 244 -6.11 12.73 12.48
CA PRO A 244 -4.71 13.10 12.64
C PRO A 244 -4.46 14.61 12.66
N TRP A 245 -3.28 15.02 13.11
CA TRP A 245 -2.86 16.42 13.20
C TRP A 245 -1.51 16.62 12.52
N VAL A 246 -1.31 17.84 12.01
CA VAL A 246 0.00 18.30 11.56
C VAL A 246 0.73 18.91 12.76
N GLY A 247 1.89 18.36 13.09
CA GLY A 247 2.78 18.84 14.13
C GLY A 247 4.21 18.98 13.61
N GLY A 248 5.08 19.56 14.42
CA GLY A 248 6.52 19.56 14.20
C GLY A 248 7.20 18.67 15.22
N ASP A 249 7.92 17.67 14.78
CA ASP A 249 8.86 16.94 15.62
C ASP A 249 10.19 17.71 15.66
N LEU A 250 10.52 18.19 16.84
CA LEU A 250 11.68 19.02 17.07
C LEU A 250 12.69 18.34 18.00
N GLU A 251 12.59 17.03 18.16
CA GLU A 251 13.23 16.15 19.13
C GLU A 251 12.79 16.43 20.59
N ASN A 252 12.64 15.39 21.36
CA ASN A 252 12.07 15.42 22.71
C ASN A 252 10.68 16.06 22.80
N GLY A 253 9.95 16.08 21.73
CA GLY A 253 8.56 16.49 21.68
C GLY A 253 8.06 16.84 20.28
N MET A 254 6.91 16.28 19.95
CA MET A 254 6.11 16.67 18.80
C MET A 254 5.23 17.84 19.20
N TYR A 255 5.46 19.00 18.59
CA TYR A 255 4.84 20.24 18.96
C TYR A 255 3.75 20.64 17.97
N PHE A 256 2.61 21.02 18.54
CA PHE A 256 1.46 21.56 17.80
C PHE A 256 1.30 23.07 18.01
N SER A 257 2.11 23.63 18.89
CA SER A 257 2.29 25.06 19.12
C SER A 257 3.59 25.28 19.91
N GLY A 258 4.10 26.50 19.90
CA GLY A 258 5.28 26.86 20.68
C GLY A 258 4.99 27.18 22.14
N SER A 259 5.79 28.09 22.71
CA SER A 259 5.63 28.57 24.09
C SER A 259 4.33 29.33 24.24
N GLY A 260 3.41 28.75 24.99
CA GLY A 260 2.10 29.32 25.28
C GLY A 260 0.95 28.55 24.63
N PRO A 261 -0.27 28.79 25.12
CA PRO A 261 -1.43 28.09 24.58
C PRO A 261 -1.71 28.54 23.15
N ASN A 262 -2.00 27.57 22.25
CA ASN A 262 -2.66 27.86 21.01
C ASN A 262 -4.17 28.01 21.30
N PRO A 263 -4.74 29.23 21.31
CA PRO A 263 -6.12 29.43 21.75
C PRO A 263 -7.14 28.80 20.83
N SER A 264 -6.78 28.51 19.60
CA SER A 264 -7.66 27.86 18.61
C SER A 264 -7.52 26.34 18.62
N GLY A 265 -6.40 25.82 19.13
CA GLY A 265 -6.00 24.42 18.95
C GLY A 265 -5.62 24.09 17.51
N ILE A 266 -4.93 22.97 17.31
CA ILE A 266 -4.68 22.40 15.98
C ILE A 266 -5.85 21.48 15.65
N PRO A 267 -6.60 21.72 14.56
CA PRO A 267 -7.72 20.86 14.20
C PRO A 267 -7.24 19.54 13.62
N SER A 268 -8.12 18.52 13.68
CA SER A 268 -7.95 17.28 12.91
C SER A 268 -8.02 17.57 11.41
N GLU A 269 -7.07 17.03 10.66
CA GLU A 269 -6.99 17.18 9.21
C GLU A 269 -7.13 15.82 8.53
N THR A 270 -8.24 15.64 7.83
CA THR A 270 -8.58 14.37 7.18
C THR A 270 -8.77 14.55 5.68
N GLY A 271 -8.36 13.56 4.92
CA GLY A 271 -8.55 13.54 3.47
C GLY A 271 -7.74 12.44 2.79
N SER A 272 -8.18 12.02 1.61
CA SER A 272 -7.40 11.07 0.80
C SER A 272 -6.05 11.64 0.35
N PHE A 273 -5.93 12.97 0.35
CA PHE A 273 -4.67 13.69 0.12
C PHE A 273 -4.66 14.94 0.98
N VAL A 274 -3.69 15.03 1.86
CA VAL A 274 -3.49 16.14 2.80
C VAL A 274 -2.08 16.69 2.58
N THR A 275 -1.95 18.00 2.44
CA THR A 275 -0.65 18.66 2.48
C THR A 275 -0.36 19.12 3.90
N ALA A 276 0.78 18.71 4.44
CA ALA A 276 1.30 19.11 5.74
C ALA A 276 2.54 19.98 5.54
N TRP A 277 2.67 21.03 6.34
CA TRP A 277 3.68 22.07 6.17
C TRP A 277 4.27 22.50 7.50
N GLU A 278 5.58 22.60 7.51
CA GLU A 278 6.33 23.25 8.57
C GLU A 278 7.34 24.25 8.01
N LYS A 279 7.58 25.35 8.72
CA LYS A 279 8.73 26.21 8.52
C LYS A 279 9.20 26.78 9.85
N ASN A 280 10.51 26.82 10.00
CA ASN A 280 11.19 27.23 11.21
C ASN A 280 12.29 28.25 10.86
N ASN A 281 12.33 29.39 11.56
CA ASN A 281 13.43 30.35 11.36
C ASN A 281 14.63 30.11 12.26
N GLY A 282 14.61 29.00 13.01
CA GLY A 282 15.69 28.54 13.86
C GLY A 282 15.83 29.26 15.20
N THR A 283 15.11 30.36 15.44
CA THR A 283 15.32 31.17 16.64
C THR A 283 14.06 31.69 17.31
N THR A 284 13.08 32.18 16.54
CA THR A 284 11.98 32.95 17.13
C THR A 284 10.59 32.52 16.66
N ASN A 285 10.51 31.83 15.56
CA ASN A 285 9.22 31.49 14.98
C ASN A 285 9.26 30.13 14.25
N PHE A 286 8.26 29.29 14.52
CA PHE A 286 7.90 28.19 13.63
C PHE A 286 6.41 28.28 13.27
N THR A 287 6.06 27.72 12.14
CA THR A 287 4.72 27.82 11.57
C THR A 287 4.28 26.47 11.03
N LEU A 288 3.09 26.04 11.42
CA LEU A 288 2.43 24.84 10.93
C LEU A 288 1.25 25.22 10.04
N LYS A 289 1.13 24.56 8.89
CA LYS A 289 -0.01 24.72 7.96
C LYS A 289 -0.46 23.38 7.44
N TYR A 290 -1.68 23.38 6.91
CA TYR A 290 -2.27 22.22 6.25
C TYR A 290 -3.17 22.66 5.09
N GLY A 291 -3.47 21.73 4.20
CA GLY A 291 -4.41 21.91 3.09
C GLY A 291 -4.84 20.60 2.48
N SER A 292 -5.83 20.65 1.62
CA SER A 292 -6.19 19.50 0.79
C SER A 292 -5.25 19.40 -0.40
N GLY A 293 -4.71 18.22 -0.67
CA GLY A 293 -3.91 17.96 -1.89
C GLY A 293 -4.73 18.02 -3.19
N GLN A 294 -6.06 18.09 -3.09
CA GLN A 294 -6.97 18.06 -4.25
C GLN A 294 -7.64 19.41 -4.54
N SER A 295 -7.74 20.30 -3.57
CA SER A 295 -8.44 21.58 -3.76
C SER A 295 -8.13 22.59 -2.66
N GLY A 296 -8.34 23.86 -2.95
CA GLY A 296 -8.22 24.95 -1.97
C GLY A 296 -6.79 25.41 -1.70
N GLY A 297 -6.67 26.32 -0.75
CA GLY A 297 -5.41 26.90 -0.29
C GLY A 297 -4.99 26.34 1.06
N LEU A 298 -3.92 26.90 1.63
CA LEU A 298 -3.40 26.55 2.93
C LEU A 298 -4.15 27.24 4.06
N THR A 299 -4.36 26.52 5.13
CA THR A 299 -4.79 27.04 6.43
C THR A 299 -3.61 27.05 7.39
N GLN A 300 -3.38 28.17 8.07
CA GLN A 300 -2.37 28.25 9.10
C GLN A 300 -2.92 27.70 10.42
N ALA A 301 -2.31 26.63 10.90
CA ALA A 301 -2.64 26.00 12.18
C ALA A 301 -1.99 26.72 13.34
N TYR A 302 -0.71 27.05 13.20
CA TYR A 302 0.09 27.80 14.17
C TYR A 302 1.10 28.70 13.48
N SER A 303 1.40 29.85 14.07
CA SER A 303 2.59 30.64 13.76
C SER A 303 2.95 31.46 14.99
N GLY A 304 4.15 31.26 15.53
CA GLY A 304 4.57 31.91 16.75
C GLY A 304 5.92 31.42 17.26
N ALA A 305 6.17 31.69 18.57
CA ALA A 305 7.43 31.32 19.20
C ALA A 305 7.71 29.82 19.15
N LEU A 306 8.99 29.46 19.10
CA LEU A 306 9.45 28.08 19.28
C LEU A 306 9.08 27.58 20.69
N PRO A 307 8.99 26.24 20.86
CA PRO A 307 8.80 25.64 22.18
C PRO A 307 9.87 26.08 23.19
N SER A 308 9.61 25.93 24.48
CA SER A 308 10.52 26.31 25.55
C SER A 308 10.43 25.28 26.69
N PRO A 309 11.55 24.96 27.33
CA PRO A 309 12.92 25.42 27.09
C PRO A 309 13.68 24.58 26.08
N GLY A 310 14.77 25.09 25.50
CA GLY A 310 15.80 24.32 24.81
C GLY A 310 15.73 24.34 23.30
N TYR A 311 14.68 24.91 22.69
CA TYR A 311 14.48 24.97 21.23
C TYR A 311 14.87 26.31 20.60
N ASN A 312 15.39 27.22 21.37
CA ASN A 312 15.89 28.52 20.91
C ASN A 312 17.31 28.77 21.41
N PRO A 313 18.33 28.77 20.52
CA PRO A 313 18.26 28.44 19.09
C PRO A 313 18.09 26.94 18.85
N MET A 314 17.55 26.59 17.68
CA MET A 314 17.52 25.23 17.16
C MET A 314 18.95 24.71 16.92
N LYS A 315 19.11 23.39 16.80
CA LYS A 315 20.38 22.69 16.65
C LYS A 315 20.28 21.59 15.58
N VAL A 316 19.43 21.79 14.59
CA VAL A 316 19.10 20.83 13.53
C VAL A 316 20.38 20.23 12.92
N GLN A 317 20.36 18.93 12.68
CA GLN A 317 21.48 18.21 12.09
C GLN A 317 21.24 17.92 10.59
N ASN A 318 22.27 17.42 9.88
CA ASN A 318 22.21 17.21 8.44
C ASN A 318 21.87 15.76 8.07
N SER A 319 20.74 15.29 8.57
CA SER A 319 20.09 14.05 8.14
C SER A 319 18.71 14.38 7.57
N ILE A 320 18.17 13.50 6.74
CA ILE A 320 16.79 13.57 6.26
C ILE A 320 16.16 12.21 6.47
N GLU A 321 14.92 12.23 6.92
CA GLU A 321 14.13 11.02 7.18
C GLU A 321 12.75 11.07 6.55
N LEU A 322 12.17 9.88 6.36
CA LEU A 322 10.80 9.65 5.97
C LEU A 322 10.29 8.38 6.62
N GLY A 323 9.19 8.48 7.37
CA GLY A 323 8.49 7.34 7.97
C GLY A 323 9.16 6.74 9.19
N THR A 324 10.11 7.43 9.76
CA THR A 324 10.80 7.09 11.01
C THR A 324 11.05 8.36 11.79
N GLY A 325 11.36 8.29 13.07
CA GLY A 325 11.74 9.42 13.88
C GLY A 325 13.24 9.64 13.93
N GLY A 326 13.67 10.78 14.51
CA GLY A 326 15.07 11.17 14.60
C GLY A 326 15.97 10.12 15.28
N ASP A 327 15.46 9.44 16.27
CA ASP A 327 16.10 8.32 16.97
C ASP A 327 15.88 6.94 16.31
N ASN A 328 15.37 6.93 15.08
CA ASN A 328 14.95 5.74 14.32
C ASN A 328 13.78 4.98 14.97
N SER A 329 12.84 5.70 15.59
CA SER A 329 11.55 5.14 16.01
C SER A 329 10.70 4.84 14.77
N ASP A 330 10.32 3.56 14.58
CA ASP A 330 9.79 3.03 13.33
C ASP A 330 8.39 2.41 13.45
N LEU A 331 7.61 2.82 14.47
CA LEU A 331 6.26 2.32 14.71
C LEU A 331 5.15 3.22 14.13
N GLY A 332 5.53 4.24 13.37
CA GLY A 332 4.60 5.12 12.69
C GLY A 332 3.90 4.44 11.51
N LYS A 333 2.70 4.92 11.19
CA LYS A 333 1.97 4.55 9.97
C LYS A 333 1.61 5.79 9.18
N GLY A 334 1.77 5.72 7.87
CA GLY A 334 1.33 6.80 7.00
C GLY A 334 1.51 6.51 5.52
N GLU A 335 1.06 7.42 4.71
CA GLU A 335 1.18 7.39 3.26
C GLU A 335 1.95 8.63 2.79
N PHE A 336 2.95 8.44 1.94
CA PHE A 336 3.73 9.55 1.39
C PHE A 336 3.70 9.51 -0.14
N PHE A 337 3.53 10.69 -0.75
CA PHE A 337 3.47 10.84 -2.20
C PHE A 337 4.55 11.76 -2.75
N GLU A 338 4.78 12.90 -2.10
CA GLU A 338 5.84 13.86 -2.41
C GLU A 338 6.15 14.74 -1.20
N GLY A 339 7.36 15.28 -1.16
CA GLY A 339 7.79 16.24 -0.15
C GLY A 339 9.12 16.89 -0.48
N ALA A 340 9.42 18.00 0.18
CA ALA A 340 10.68 18.71 0.01
C ALA A 340 11.12 19.39 1.29
N VAL A 341 12.45 19.45 1.46
CA VAL A 341 13.17 20.24 2.46
C VAL A 341 13.83 21.42 1.75
N THR A 342 13.60 22.64 2.23
CA THR A 342 14.08 23.88 1.61
C THR A 342 15.03 24.64 2.52
N SER A 343 15.98 25.38 1.95
CA SER A 343 16.74 26.36 2.71
C SER A 343 15.99 27.70 2.77
N GLY A 344 16.00 28.32 3.96
CA GLY A 344 15.32 29.59 4.18
C GLY A 344 13.91 29.42 4.77
N PHE A 345 13.27 30.52 5.08
CA PHE A 345 11.91 30.59 5.63
C PHE A 345 10.95 31.01 4.52
N PRO A 346 10.25 30.09 3.84
CA PRO A 346 9.41 30.40 2.69
C PRO A 346 8.33 31.43 3.04
N SER A 347 8.07 32.34 2.11
CA SER A 347 6.95 33.27 2.26
C SER A 347 5.61 32.55 2.09
N ASP A 348 4.56 33.07 2.69
CA ASP A 348 3.20 32.54 2.53
C ASP A 348 2.77 32.53 1.05
N ALA A 349 3.25 33.49 0.27
CA ALA A 349 2.99 33.54 -1.17
C ALA A 349 3.64 32.38 -1.92
N THR A 350 4.87 32.02 -1.54
CA THR A 350 5.60 30.87 -2.10
C THR A 350 4.89 29.57 -1.75
N GLU A 351 4.56 29.34 -0.48
CA GLU A 351 3.86 28.15 -0.02
C GLU A 351 2.48 28.00 -0.67
N ASN A 352 1.70 29.10 -0.77
CA ASN A 352 0.41 29.06 -1.47
C ASN A 352 0.56 28.76 -2.96
N ALA A 353 1.65 29.18 -3.61
CA ALA A 353 1.91 28.86 -5.01
C ALA A 353 2.30 27.37 -5.17
N VAL A 354 3.07 26.79 -4.23
CA VAL A 354 3.37 25.36 -4.20
C VAL A 354 2.09 24.56 -3.94
N GLN A 355 1.24 24.97 -2.98
CA GLN A 355 -0.06 24.36 -2.74
C GLN A 355 -0.94 24.33 -4.00
N ALA A 356 -0.99 25.44 -4.73
CA ALA A 356 -1.72 25.50 -5.99
C ALA A 356 -1.13 24.57 -7.06
N ASN A 357 0.18 24.35 -7.07
CA ASN A 357 0.85 23.38 -7.94
C ASN A 357 0.50 21.94 -7.55
N VAL A 358 0.50 21.62 -6.25
CA VAL A 358 0.09 20.29 -5.74
C VAL A 358 -1.36 19.98 -6.14
N THR A 359 -2.28 20.93 -5.90
CA THR A 359 -3.70 20.72 -6.26
C THR A 359 -3.89 20.57 -7.79
N ALA A 360 -3.11 21.31 -8.60
CA ALA A 360 -3.15 21.22 -10.05
C ALA A 360 -2.59 19.91 -10.61
N ALA A 361 -1.80 19.15 -9.83
CA ALA A 361 -1.28 17.84 -10.24
C ALA A 361 -2.38 16.80 -10.42
N GLY A 362 -3.56 17.01 -9.80
CA GLY A 362 -4.74 16.16 -10.00
C GLY A 362 -4.60 14.78 -9.37
N TYR A 363 -4.17 14.73 -8.10
CA TYR A 363 -4.15 13.51 -7.31
C TYR A 363 -5.57 12.96 -7.11
N ALA A 364 -5.76 11.68 -7.39
CA ALA A 364 -7.03 10.99 -7.26
C ALA A 364 -6.85 9.49 -6.99
N ASN A 365 -7.96 8.80 -6.71
CA ASN A 365 -8.04 7.35 -6.53
C ASN A 365 -7.11 6.79 -5.44
N ASN A 366 -6.80 7.58 -4.43
CA ASN A 366 -6.29 7.04 -3.17
C ASN A 366 -7.46 6.45 -2.39
N ASN A 367 -8.17 5.53 -3.03
CA ASN A 367 -9.13 4.67 -2.35
C ASN A 367 -8.34 3.45 -1.90
N THR A 368 -7.70 3.57 -0.77
CA THR A 368 -7.22 2.42 0.00
C THR A 368 -8.43 1.66 0.60
N THR A 369 -9.40 1.31 -0.24
CA THR A 369 -10.18 0.12 0.02
C THR A 369 -9.27 -1.03 -0.38
N PHE A 370 -8.29 -1.30 0.47
CA PHE A 370 -7.51 -2.50 0.36
C PHE A 370 -8.49 -3.67 0.41
N SER A 371 -8.55 -4.39 -0.70
CA SER A 371 -9.12 -5.70 -0.72
C SER A 371 -8.32 -6.53 0.28
N THR A 372 -8.92 -6.94 1.38
CA THR A 372 -8.33 -7.98 2.21
C THR A 372 -8.22 -9.21 1.32
N SER A 373 -7.02 -9.54 0.85
CA SER A 373 -6.81 -10.80 0.15
C SER A 373 -6.64 -11.87 1.22
N ALA A 374 -7.56 -12.79 1.25
CA ALA A 374 -7.41 -14.01 2.04
C ALA A 374 -6.77 -15.09 1.14
N SER A 375 -5.69 -15.70 1.60
CA SER A 375 -5.08 -16.85 0.92
C SER A 375 -4.78 -17.93 1.95
N VAL A 376 -5.00 -19.18 1.57
CA VAL A 376 -4.63 -20.29 2.44
C VAL A 376 -3.18 -20.64 2.24
N VAL A 377 -2.47 -20.75 3.34
CA VAL A 377 -1.03 -20.96 3.39
C VAL A 377 -0.66 -21.95 4.50
N SER A 378 0.48 -22.59 4.30
CA SER A 378 1.18 -23.30 5.37
C SER A 378 2.55 -22.66 5.59
N LEU A 379 2.99 -22.59 6.84
CA LEU A 379 4.28 -22.04 7.22
C LEU A 379 5.28 -23.18 7.43
N LYS A 380 6.32 -23.26 6.60
CA LYS A 380 7.39 -24.26 6.75
C LYS A 380 8.62 -23.59 7.35
N ALA A 381 8.97 -23.97 8.59
CA ALA A 381 10.09 -23.37 9.32
C ALA A 381 11.44 -23.76 8.73
N HIS A 382 12.32 -22.80 8.44
CA HIS A 382 13.72 -23.05 8.07
C HIS A 382 14.51 -23.72 9.20
N ALA A 383 14.10 -23.51 10.45
CA ALA A 383 14.71 -24.09 11.63
C ALA A 383 14.88 -25.61 11.56
N ASN A 384 13.92 -26.33 10.97
CA ASN A 384 13.92 -27.80 10.92
C ASN A 384 13.27 -28.40 9.67
N GLY A 385 12.81 -27.59 8.73
CA GLY A 385 12.15 -28.01 7.49
C GLY A 385 10.76 -28.62 7.69
N LYS A 386 10.11 -28.37 8.83
CA LYS A 386 8.77 -28.88 9.17
C LYS A 386 7.73 -27.78 9.12
N TYR A 387 6.47 -28.17 8.99
CA TYR A 387 5.32 -27.27 8.96
C TYR A 387 4.85 -26.93 10.38
N VAL A 388 4.38 -25.70 10.52
CA VAL A 388 3.78 -25.21 11.77
C VAL A 388 2.40 -25.85 11.92
N ASP A 389 2.17 -26.46 13.06
CA ASP A 389 0.93 -27.14 13.47
C ASP A 389 0.14 -26.26 14.45
N ALA A 390 -1.13 -26.05 14.16
CA ALA A 390 -2.15 -25.44 15.02
C ALA A 390 -3.29 -26.45 15.24
N ALA A 391 -2.99 -27.60 15.84
CA ALA A 391 -3.91 -28.74 15.92
C ALA A 391 -5.23 -28.41 16.66
N ASN A 392 -5.21 -27.48 17.61
CA ASN A 392 -6.39 -27.05 18.35
C ASN A 392 -6.14 -25.74 19.13
N ASN A 393 -7.21 -25.14 19.65
CA ASN A 393 -7.17 -23.86 20.38
C ASN A 393 -6.65 -23.94 21.84
N THR A 394 -6.07 -25.06 22.25
CA THR A 394 -5.55 -25.24 23.61
C THR A 394 -4.06 -25.54 23.64
N THR A 395 -3.45 -25.82 22.49
CA THR A 395 -2.01 -26.06 22.33
C THR A 395 -1.34 -24.95 21.56
N ALA A 396 -0.13 -24.61 21.97
CA ALA A 396 0.67 -23.60 21.26
C ALA A 396 1.11 -24.13 19.89
N LEU A 397 1.29 -23.22 18.92
CA LEU A 397 1.80 -23.53 17.60
C LEU A 397 3.23 -24.07 17.68
N ILE A 398 3.54 -25.13 16.94
CA ILE A 398 4.88 -25.74 16.89
C ILE A 398 5.20 -26.20 15.46
N ALA A 399 6.47 -26.09 15.05
CA ALA A 399 6.93 -26.59 13.75
C ALA A 399 7.35 -28.06 13.86
N ASP A 400 6.42 -29.00 13.91
CA ASP A 400 6.71 -30.42 14.11
C ASP A 400 6.08 -31.38 13.09
N SER A 401 5.24 -30.89 12.17
CA SER A 401 4.61 -31.72 11.15
C SER A 401 5.49 -31.92 9.90
N ALA A 402 5.52 -33.15 9.39
CA ALA A 402 6.26 -33.49 8.17
C ALA A 402 5.43 -33.32 6.89
N SER A 403 4.13 -33.11 7.00
CA SER A 403 3.19 -32.98 5.88
C SER A 403 2.13 -31.95 6.21
N ILE A 404 1.48 -31.43 5.20
CA ILE A 404 0.37 -30.50 5.33
C ILE A 404 -0.93 -31.27 5.44
N ALA A 405 -1.74 -30.90 6.40
CA ALA A 405 -3.13 -31.26 6.62
C ALA A 405 -3.84 -30.05 7.25
N LYS A 406 -5.12 -30.15 7.53
CA LYS A 406 -5.91 -29.03 8.08
C LYS A 406 -5.28 -28.31 9.29
N PRO A 407 -4.57 -28.98 10.24
CA PRO A 407 -3.87 -28.29 11.31
C PRO A 407 -2.70 -27.40 10.90
N GLU A 408 -2.09 -27.66 9.75
CA GLU A 408 -0.97 -26.89 9.20
C GLU A 408 -1.43 -25.79 8.21
N GLU A 409 -2.74 -25.65 8.00
CA GLU A 409 -3.31 -24.67 7.09
C GLU A 409 -3.84 -23.44 7.83
N PHE A 410 -3.49 -22.28 7.33
CA PHE A 410 -3.91 -20.98 7.86
C PHE A 410 -4.51 -20.14 6.77
N GLU A 411 -5.61 -19.45 7.06
CA GLU A 411 -6.05 -18.33 6.25
C GLU A 411 -5.18 -17.12 6.61
N LEU A 412 -4.35 -16.69 5.67
CA LEU A 412 -3.57 -15.46 5.76
C LEU A 412 -4.43 -14.31 5.25
N VAL A 413 -4.87 -13.45 6.16
CA VAL A 413 -5.65 -12.25 5.84
C VAL A 413 -4.72 -11.05 5.89
N THR A 414 -4.51 -10.40 4.76
CA THR A 414 -3.71 -9.17 4.70
C THR A 414 -4.59 -7.98 5.05
N GLY A 415 -4.18 -7.23 6.07
CA GLY A 415 -4.81 -5.98 6.47
C GLY A 415 -4.56 -4.85 5.47
N THR A 416 -5.34 -3.79 5.61
CA THR A 416 -5.26 -2.60 4.75
C THR A 416 -3.95 -1.81 4.91
N ASP A 417 -3.27 -2.03 6.00
CA ASP A 417 -2.00 -1.40 6.40
C ASP A 417 -0.77 -2.27 6.08
N GLY A 418 -0.97 -3.39 5.36
CA GLY A 418 0.10 -4.33 5.04
C GLY A 418 0.43 -5.31 6.17
N THR A 419 -0.24 -5.19 7.32
CA THR A 419 -0.18 -6.21 8.37
C THR A 419 -0.94 -7.47 7.96
N VAL A 420 -0.71 -8.57 8.66
CA VAL A 420 -1.39 -9.84 8.40
C VAL A 420 -1.98 -10.42 9.69
N ASN A 421 -3.04 -11.18 9.51
CA ASN A 421 -3.63 -12.02 10.53
C ASN A 421 -3.63 -13.47 10.03
N LEU A 422 -3.42 -14.40 10.89
CA LEU A 422 -3.44 -15.82 10.58
C LEU A 422 -4.61 -16.48 11.32
N MET A 423 -5.51 -17.13 10.61
CA MET A 423 -6.57 -17.93 11.21
C MET A 423 -6.29 -19.41 10.94
N ALA A 424 -6.14 -20.20 11.98
CA ALA A 424 -5.97 -21.65 11.87
C ALA A 424 -7.25 -22.28 11.32
N LEU A 425 -7.17 -23.03 10.23
CA LEU A 425 -8.33 -23.68 9.62
C LEU A 425 -8.81 -24.91 10.40
N SER A 426 -8.00 -25.43 11.33
CA SER A 426 -8.36 -26.55 12.20
C SER A 426 -9.63 -26.29 12.99
N ASP A 427 -9.81 -25.05 13.51
CA ASP A 427 -10.90 -24.68 14.40
C ASP A 427 -11.45 -23.25 14.18
N ASN A 428 -10.98 -22.56 13.13
CA ASN A 428 -11.33 -21.18 12.75
C ASN A 428 -10.99 -20.16 13.85
N SER A 429 -9.90 -20.36 14.58
CA SER A 429 -9.40 -19.46 15.59
C SER A 429 -8.21 -18.63 15.09
N TRP A 430 -8.16 -17.35 15.51
CA TRP A 430 -7.05 -16.48 15.18
C TRP A 430 -5.81 -16.81 16.00
N VAL A 431 -4.66 -16.83 15.33
CA VAL A 431 -3.34 -16.94 15.96
C VAL A 431 -3.06 -15.68 16.75
N THR A 432 -2.67 -15.83 18.01
CA THR A 432 -2.38 -14.74 18.93
C THR A 432 -0.95 -14.86 19.47
N ALA A 433 -0.23 -13.75 19.54
CA ALA A 433 0.98 -13.58 20.33
C ALA A 433 0.57 -13.32 21.79
N ASP A 434 0.23 -14.40 22.51
CA ASP A 434 -0.44 -14.34 23.81
C ASP A 434 0.44 -13.65 24.87
N ASN A 435 -0.23 -12.98 25.83
CA ASN A 435 0.42 -12.24 26.92
C ASN A 435 1.41 -11.17 26.40
N ASP A 436 0.96 -10.33 25.46
CA ASP A 436 1.79 -9.33 24.78
C ASP A 436 3.05 -9.93 24.14
N GLY A 437 2.92 -11.11 23.53
CA GLY A 437 4.02 -11.83 22.88
C GLY A 437 5.03 -12.50 23.84
N ALA A 438 4.83 -12.39 25.16
CA ALA A 438 5.69 -13.04 26.16
C ALA A 438 5.37 -14.54 26.39
N ALA A 439 4.28 -15.03 25.81
CA ALA A 439 3.90 -16.43 25.79
C ALA A 439 3.95 -16.99 24.37
N PRO A 440 4.02 -18.34 24.21
CA PRO A 440 3.97 -18.97 22.90
C PRO A 440 2.73 -18.58 22.09
N LEU A 441 2.89 -18.54 20.75
CA LEU A 441 1.77 -18.33 19.86
C LEU A 441 0.75 -19.46 19.98
N ILE A 442 -0.53 -19.10 19.99
CA ILE A 442 -1.64 -20.05 20.08
C ILE A 442 -2.83 -19.56 19.22
N ALA A 443 -3.51 -20.47 18.54
CA ALA A 443 -4.72 -20.14 17.78
C ALA A 443 -5.96 -20.35 18.67
N ASN A 444 -6.38 -19.33 19.43
CA ASN A 444 -7.47 -19.48 20.41
C ASN A 444 -8.38 -18.23 20.52
N ARG A 445 -8.31 -17.30 19.57
CA ARG A 445 -9.15 -16.11 19.60
C ARG A 445 -10.27 -16.16 18.57
N GLY A 446 -11.46 -15.72 18.98
CA GLY A 446 -12.62 -15.60 18.10
C GLY A 446 -12.68 -14.28 17.31
N GLY A 447 -11.71 -13.40 17.45
CA GLY A 447 -11.64 -12.10 16.78
C GLY A 447 -10.23 -11.52 16.81
N VAL A 448 -9.98 -10.52 15.98
CA VAL A 448 -8.70 -9.86 15.82
C VAL A 448 -8.62 -8.65 16.75
N GLY A 449 -7.58 -8.62 17.59
CA GLY A 449 -7.13 -7.48 18.38
C GLY A 449 -5.64 -7.27 18.14
N ASN A 450 -4.96 -6.45 18.93
CA ASN A 450 -3.53 -6.17 18.74
C ASN A 450 -2.61 -7.39 18.83
N TRP A 451 -3.01 -8.41 19.57
CA TRP A 451 -2.21 -9.63 19.73
C TRP A 451 -2.28 -10.59 18.54
N GLU A 452 -3.28 -10.42 17.66
CA GLU A 452 -3.50 -11.22 16.47
C GLU A 452 -2.94 -10.56 15.20
N VAL A 453 -2.34 -9.37 15.33
CA VAL A 453 -1.75 -8.62 14.23
C VAL A 453 -0.25 -8.88 14.14
N PHE A 454 0.21 -9.18 12.92
CA PHE A 454 1.62 -9.40 12.61
C PHE A 454 2.03 -8.59 11.39
N GLY A 455 3.28 -8.09 11.39
CA GLY A 455 3.93 -7.62 10.19
C GLY A 455 4.49 -8.81 9.41
N LEU A 456 4.21 -8.87 8.12
CA LEU A 456 4.80 -9.88 7.22
C LEU A 456 6.04 -9.30 6.56
N ILE A 457 7.19 -9.85 6.88
CA ILE A 457 8.49 -9.42 6.37
C ILE A 457 8.91 -10.40 5.27
N HIS A 458 9.20 -9.88 4.08
CA HIS A 458 9.73 -10.68 2.98
C HIS A 458 11.27 -10.66 3.02
N ASN A 459 11.88 -11.82 3.25
CA ASN A 459 13.33 -11.96 3.32
C ASN A 459 13.94 -12.05 1.91
N ALA A 460 15.26 -11.76 1.82
CA ALA A 460 15.97 -11.72 0.54
C ALA A 460 16.07 -13.09 -0.18
N ASP A 461 15.87 -14.19 0.53
CA ASP A 461 15.87 -15.55 -0.01
C ASP A 461 14.49 -16.04 -0.48
N GLY A 462 13.46 -15.19 -0.35
CA GLY A 462 12.07 -15.50 -0.71
C GLY A 462 11.25 -16.08 0.45
N SER A 463 11.86 -16.34 1.60
CA SER A 463 11.15 -16.71 2.82
C SER A 463 10.42 -15.52 3.42
N VAL A 464 9.61 -15.75 4.44
CA VAL A 464 8.95 -14.70 5.22
C VAL A 464 9.29 -14.82 6.70
N SER A 465 9.20 -13.70 7.41
CA SER A 465 9.23 -13.63 8.86
C SER A 465 8.00 -12.90 9.38
N LEU A 466 7.57 -13.20 10.58
CA LEU A 466 6.42 -12.57 11.21
C LEU A 466 6.89 -11.71 12.39
N ARG A 467 6.51 -10.44 12.41
CA ARG A 467 6.74 -9.54 13.54
C ARG A 467 5.44 -9.36 14.31
N SER A 468 5.42 -9.68 15.58
CA SER A 468 4.27 -9.41 16.44
C SER A 468 4.05 -7.92 16.64
N TYR A 469 2.82 -7.46 16.45
CA TYR A 469 2.45 -6.05 16.65
C TYR A 469 2.62 -5.62 18.11
N THR A 470 2.37 -6.51 19.08
CA THR A 470 2.26 -6.10 20.49
C THR A 470 3.61 -5.77 21.15
N ASN A 471 4.65 -6.57 20.86
CA ASN A 471 5.97 -6.40 21.47
C ASN A 471 7.08 -6.12 20.45
N GLN A 472 6.73 -6.00 19.18
CA GLN A 472 7.63 -5.73 18.05
C GLN A 472 8.75 -6.77 17.84
N ASN A 473 8.65 -7.92 18.48
CA ASN A 473 9.61 -9.00 18.32
C ASN A 473 9.23 -9.92 17.15
N ILE A 474 10.25 -10.58 16.61
CA ILE A 474 10.10 -11.54 15.52
C ILE A 474 9.69 -12.89 16.10
N VAL A 475 8.76 -13.54 15.43
CA VAL A 475 8.34 -14.91 15.75
C VAL A 475 9.47 -15.88 15.40
N THR A 476 9.86 -16.70 16.37
CA THR A 476 10.89 -17.74 16.20
C THR A 476 10.28 -19.14 16.35
N ALA A 477 10.73 -20.09 15.54
CA ALA A 477 10.56 -21.51 15.77
C ALA A 477 11.62 -21.96 16.80
N ASP A 478 11.35 -21.71 18.09
CA ASP A 478 12.32 -21.79 19.16
C ASP A 478 12.97 -23.17 19.31
N ASN A 479 14.20 -23.19 19.83
CA ASN A 479 14.98 -24.41 20.01
C ASN A 479 15.09 -25.24 18.70
N ALA A 480 15.37 -24.56 17.59
CA ALA A 480 15.41 -25.14 16.24
C ALA A 480 14.08 -25.86 15.87
N GLY A 481 12.96 -25.29 16.23
CA GLY A 481 11.61 -25.81 15.97
C GLY A 481 11.17 -26.96 16.88
N ALA A 482 11.95 -27.27 17.90
CA ALA A 482 11.59 -28.30 18.90
C ALA A 482 10.75 -27.75 20.06
N SER A 483 10.60 -26.44 20.15
CA SER A 483 9.74 -25.74 21.11
C SER A 483 8.67 -24.95 20.34
N PRO A 484 7.56 -24.58 21.02
CA PRO A 484 6.52 -23.75 20.42
C PRO A 484 7.05 -22.42 19.84
N LEU A 485 6.36 -21.89 18.84
CA LEU A 485 6.63 -20.57 18.28
C LEU A 485 6.39 -19.49 19.34
N ILE A 486 7.29 -18.52 19.40
CA ILE A 486 7.18 -17.38 20.33
C ILE A 486 7.74 -16.11 19.67
N ALA A 487 7.14 -14.95 19.98
CA ALA A 487 7.60 -13.64 19.48
C ALA A 487 8.60 -13.02 20.49
N ASP A 488 9.86 -13.47 20.49
CA ASP A 488 10.86 -13.02 21.47
C ASP A 488 12.25 -12.70 20.89
N ARG A 489 12.37 -12.62 19.54
CA ARG A 489 13.63 -12.27 18.89
C ARG A 489 13.59 -10.84 18.32
N THR A 490 14.77 -10.21 18.33
CA THR A 490 14.97 -8.84 17.81
C THR A 490 15.67 -8.83 16.45
N SER A 491 16.04 -9.99 15.91
CA SER A 491 16.70 -10.14 14.62
C SER A 491 16.25 -11.41 13.92
N ILE A 492 16.29 -11.40 12.60
CA ILE A 492 15.94 -12.54 11.76
C ILE A 492 17.18 -13.43 11.55
N GLY A 493 17.00 -14.71 11.72
CA GLY A 493 17.92 -15.77 11.40
C GLY A 493 17.13 -17.02 10.99
N PRO A 494 17.77 -18.18 10.75
CA PRO A 494 17.10 -19.37 10.23
C PRO A 494 15.94 -19.90 11.08
N TRP A 495 15.79 -19.49 12.32
CA TRP A 495 14.69 -19.89 13.18
C TRP A 495 13.47 -18.95 13.05
N GLU A 496 13.68 -17.77 12.52
CA GLU A 496 12.68 -16.73 12.31
C GLU A 496 12.19 -16.69 10.84
N GLU A 497 12.74 -17.55 9.98
CA GLU A 497 12.43 -17.67 8.57
C GLU A 497 11.48 -18.84 8.30
N PHE A 498 10.44 -18.57 7.50
CA PHE A 498 9.44 -19.54 7.09
C PHE A 498 9.21 -19.48 5.58
N ASP A 499 9.14 -20.65 4.91
CA ASP A 499 8.58 -20.69 3.57
C ASP A 499 7.07 -20.55 3.67
N LEU A 500 6.50 -19.60 2.94
CA LEU A 500 5.06 -19.45 2.78
C LEU A 500 4.60 -20.39 1.67
N VAL A 501 4.18 -21.60 2.06
CA VAL A 501 3.68 -22.62 1.13
C VAL A 501 2.20 -22.35 0.90
N ARG A 502 1.82 -22.07 -0.33
CA ARG A 502 0.42 -21.91 -0.72
C ARG A 502 -0.14 -23.25 -1.14
N ASP A 503 -1.19 -23.68 -0.47
CA ASP A 503 -1.79 -24.99 -0.68
C ASP A 503 -3.08 -24.93 -1.50
N THR A 504 -3.40 -26.05 -2.13
CA THR A 504 -4.74 -26.27 -2.67
C THR A 504 -5.69 -26.59 -1.53
N VAL A 505 -6.70 -25.75 -1.31
CA VAL A 505 -7.66 -25.94 -0.23
C VAL A 505 -9.04 -26.21 -0.81
N PRO A 506 -9.74 -27.24 -0.31
CA PRO A 506 -11.14 -27.42 -0.65
C PRO A 506 -11.97 -26.26 -0.16
N ALA A 507 -12.71 -25.66 -1.08
CA ALA A 507 -13.55 -24.50 -0.81
C ALA A 507 -14.88 -24.60 -1.55
N SER A 508 -15.90 -23.95 -1.00
CA SER A 508 -17.18 -23.76 -1.65
C SER A 508 -17.49 -22.29 -1.88
N LEU A 509 -18.17 -21.99 -2.99
CA LEU A 509 -18.57 -20.63 -3.37
C LEU A 509 -20.10 -20.52 -3.26
N ARG A 510 -20.60 -19.56 -2.51
CA ARG A 510 -22.03 -19.28 -2.34
C ARG A 510 -22.38 -17.95 -3.00
N ALA A 511 -23.20 -17.98 -4.06
CA ALA A 511 -23.58 -16.76 -4.77
C ALA A 511 -24.48 -15.86 -3.92
N ASN A 512 -24.10 -14.59 -3.75
CA ASN A 512 -24.93 -13.60 -3.05
C ASN A 512 -26.23 -13.27 -3.81
N ALA A 513 -26.31 -13.62 -5.10
CA ALA A 513 -27.46 -13.39 -5.94
C ALA A 513 -28.71 -14.15 -5.47
N ASN A 514 -28.53 -15.39 -4.97
CA ASN A 514 -29.65 -16.27 -4.55
C ASN A 514 -29.38 -17.06 -3.28
N ASN A 515 -28.20 -16.92 -2.70
CA ASN A 515 -27.71 -17.71 -1.56
C ASN A 515 -27.56 -19.23 -1.82
N ASP A 516 -27.47 -19.65 -3.06
CA ASP A 516 -27.19 -21.02 -3.43
C ASP A 516 -25.67 -21.23 -3.72
N TYR A 517 -25.20 -22.45 -3.51
CA TYR A 517 -23.82 -22.82 -3.82
C TYR A 517 -23.61 -23.00 -5.32
N VAL A 518 -22.45 -22.56 -5.76
CA VAL A 518 -21.95 -22.80 -7.12
C VAL A 518 -21.64 -24.29 -7.26
N THR A 519 -22.19 -24.92 -8.28
CA THR A 519 -22.01 -26.33 -8.56
C THR A 519 -21.38 -26.55 -9.94
N ALA A 520 -20.41 -27.45 -10.04
CA ALA A 520 -19.97 -28.05 -11.30
C ALA A 520 -21.01 -29.09 -11.76
N ASP A 521 -22.09 -28.59 -12.36
CA ASP A 521 -23.31 -29.37 -12.62
C ASP A 521 -23.07 -30.57 -13.56
N ASN A 522 -23.88 -31.58 -13.42
CA ASN A 522 -23.75 -32.84 -14.17
C ASN A 522 -22.36 -33.48 -14.03
N ALA A 523 -21.83 -33.50 -12.79
CA ALA A 523 -20.48 -33.98 -12.50
C ALA A 523 -19.40 -33.24 -13.32
N GLY A 524 -19.49 -31.93 -13.45
CA GLY A 524 -18.56 -31.08 -14.19
C GLY A 524 -18.75 -31.06 -15.73
N ALA A 525 -19.62 -31.88 -16.26
CA ALA A 525 -19.88 -31.94 -17.72
C ALA A 525 -20.80 -30.80 -18.21
N ALA A 526 -21.42 -30.06 -17.33
CA ALA A 526 -22.22 -28.86 -17.63
C ALA A 526 -21.58 -27.62 -17.05
N PRO A 527 -21.93 -26.41 -17.54
CA PRO A 527 -21.44 -25.14 -16.98
C PRO A 527 -21.75 -24.97 -15.51
N LEU A 528 -20.87 -24.24 -14.79
CA LEU A 528 -21.08 -23.89 -13.40
C LEU A 528 -22.34 -23.05 -13.22
N ILE A 529 -23.15 -23.37 -12.21
CA ILE A 529 -24.38 -22.66 -11.89
C ILE A 529 -24.60 -22.61 -10.37
N ALA A 530 -25.15 -21.53 -9.84
CA ALA A 530 -25.49 -21.40 -8.41
C ALA A 530 -26.90 -21.91 -8.16
N ASN A 531 -27.09 -23.23 -7.92
CA ASN A 531 -28.42 -23.85 -7.83
C ASN A 531 -28.52 -24.96 -6.77
N ARG A 532 -27.60 -25.00 -5.78
CA ARG A 532 -27.63 -25.99 -4.68
C ARG A 532 -27.71 -25.29 -3.33
N THR A 533 -28.45 -25.89 -2.41
CA THR A 533 -28.62 -25.39 -1.04
C THR A 533 -27.68 -26.04 -0.03
N SER A 534 -26.88 -27.00 -0.43
CA SER A 534 -25.91 -27.70 0.40
C SER A 534 -24.64 -28.04 -0.39
N VAL A 535 -23.52 -28.13 0.31
CA VAL A 535 -22.22 -28.49 -0.26
C VAL A 535 -22.12 -30.02 -0.39
N GLY A 536 -21.61 -30.47 -1.48
CA GLY A 536 -21.25 -31.85 -1.79
C GLY A 536 -20.09 -31.85 -2.79
N PRO A 537 -19.63 -33.00 -3.34
CA PRO A 537 -18.48 -33.06 -4.25
C PRO A 537 -18.60 -32.18 -5.50
N TRP A 538 -19.79 -31.79 -5.90
CA TRP A 538 -19.98 -30.91 -7.06
C TRP A 538 -19.90 -29.43 -6.72
N GLU A 539 -20.04 -29.08 -5.45
CA GLU A 539 -19.98 -27.72 -4.91
C GLU A 539 -18.62 -27.43 -4.25
N THR A 540 -17.74 -28.45 -4.19
CA THR A 540 -16.39 -28.33 -3.65
C THR A 540 -15.37 -28.15 -4.79
N PHE A 541 -14.50 -27.15 -4.61
CA PHE A 541 -13.42 -26.82 -5.52
C PHE A 541 -12.11 -26.69 -4.75
N ASP A 542 -11.01 -27.23 -5.25
CA ASP A 542 -9.69 -26.88 -4.75
C ASP A 542 -9.30 -25.51 -5.30
N LEU A 543 -9.01 -24.58 -4.42
CA LEU A 543 -8.33 -23.33 -4.76
C LEU A 543 -6.85 -23.63 -4.98
N ILE A 544 -6.37 -23.44 -6.20
CA ILE A 544 -4.97 -23.64 -6.58
C ILE A 544 -4.32 -22.27 -6.73
N PRO A 545 -3.40 -21.85 -5.85
CA PRO A 545 -2.69 -20.61 -6.02
C PRO A 545 -1.73 -20.69 -7.21
N ASN A 546 -1.76 -19.67 -8.06
CA ASN A 546 -0.84 -19.52 -9.18
C ASN A 546 0.36 -18.64 -8.77
N SER A 547 1.45 -18.75 -9.51
CA SER A 547 2.70 -18.04 -9.22
C SER A 547 2.59 -16.51 -9.35
N ASP A 548 1.57 -16.00 -10.02
CA ASP A 548 1.29 -14.57 -10.22
C ASP A 548 0.36 -13.97 -9.14
N GLY A 549 -0.07 -14.80 -8.16
CA GLY A 549 -0.99 -14.39 -7.09
C GLY A 549 -2.46 -14.58 -7.43
N SER A 550 -2.80 -15.00 -8.65
CA SER A 550 -4.14 -15.43 -9.02
C SER A 550 -4.45 -16.83 -8.46
N VAL A 551 -5.69 -17.28 -8.61
CA VAL A 551 -6.11 -18.62 -8.24
C VAL A 551 -6.74 -19.34 -9.42
N SER A 552 -6.64 -20.66 -9.42
CA SER A 552 -7.41 -21.55 -10.29
C SER A 552 -8.32 -22.45 -9.46
N LEU A 553 -9.43 -22.89 -10.03
CA LEU A 553 -10.41 -23.73 -9.35
C LEU A 553 -10.38 -25.13 -9.96
N ARG A 554 -10.09 -26.18 -9.16
CA ARG A 554 -10.26 -27.57 -9.59
C ARG A 554 -11.54 -28.12 -9.00
N ALA A 555 -12.49 -28.55 -9.83
CA ALA A 555 -13.74 -29.12 -9.36
C ALA A 555 -13.55 -30.55 -8.81
N HIS A 556 -14.03 -30.83 -7.60
CA HIS A 556 -14.07 -32.19 -7.07
C HIS A 556 -15.04 -33.10 -7.85
N ALA A 557 -15.95 -32.52 -8.62
CA ALA A 557 -16.91 -33.23 -9.45
C ALA A 557 -16.26 -34.18 -10.49
N ASN A 558 -15.13 -33.75 -11.10
CA ASN A 558 -14.43 -34.46 -12.17
C ASN A 558 -12.91 -34.31 -12.13
N SER A 559 -12.36 -33.59 -11.16
CA SER A 559 -10.94 -33.26 -11.05
C SER A 559 -10.38 -32.32 -12.13
N ASP A 560 -11.24 -31.73 -12.96
CA ASP A 560 -10.84 -30.79 -14.00
C ASP A 560 -10.80 -29.35 -13.48
N ILE A 561 -10.01 -28.51 -14.17
CA ILE A 561 -9.87 -27.08 -13.87
C ILE A 561 -11.02 -26.31 -14.51
N VAL A 562 -11.57 -25.36 -13.77
CA VAL A 562 -12.60 -24.44 -14.25
C VAL A 562 -11.97 -23.44 -15.21
N THR A 563 -12.58 -23.25 -16.37
CA THR A 563 -12.17 -22.30 -17.40
C THR A 563 -13.24 -21.24 -17.64
N ALA A 564 -12.83 -20.00 -17.86
CA ALA A 564 -13.66 -18.97 -18.49
C ALA A 564 -13.64 -19.21 -20.02
N ASP A 565 -14.45 -20.14 -20.46
CA ASP A 565 -14.38 -20.72 -21.81
C ASP A 565 -14.58 -19.67 -22.93
N ASN A 566 -13.95 -19.89 -24.07
CA ASN A 566 -14.00 -18.99 -25.22
C ASN A 566 -13.55 -17.57 -24.85
N ALA A 567 -12.43 -17.45 -24.11
CA ALA A 567 -11.91 -16.19 -23.60
C ALA A 567 -12.96 -15.39 -22.80
N GLY A 568 -13.72 -16.06 -21.93
CA GLY A 568 -14.75 -15.47 -21.09
C GLY A 568 -16.09 -15.22 -21.77
N ALA A 569 -16.20 -15.42 -23.09
CA ALA A 569 -17.44 -15.18 -23.83
C ALA A 569 -18.47 -16.34 -23.69
N SER A 570 -18.08 -17.46 -23.11
CA SER A 570 -18.94 -18.62 -22.80
C SER A 570 -18.98 -18.83 -21.28
N PRO A 571 -20.01 -19.53 -20.76
CA PRO A 571 -20.10 -19.86 -19.35
C PRO A 571 -18.89 -20.63 -18.82
N LEU A 572 -18.59 -20.44 -17.53
CA LEU A 572 -17.55 -21.18 -16.83
C LEU A 572 -17.89 -22.68 -16.81
N ILE A 573 -16.89 -23.53 -17.06
CA ILE A 573 -17.04 -24.97 -17.05
C ILE A 573 -15.76 -25.65 -16.55
N ALA A 574 -15.87 -26.74 -15.80
CA ALA A 574 -14.75 -27.56 -15.33
C ALA A 574 -14.39 -28.62 -16.37
N ASN A 575 -13.55 -28.30 -17.36
CA ASN A 575 -13.21 -29.19 -18.46
C ASN A 575 -11.77 -29.06 -18.99
N ARG A 576 -10.86 -28.50 -18.14
CA ARG A 576 -9.43 -28.38 -18.50
C ARG A 576 -8.57 -29.23 -17.57
N THR A 577 -7.46 -29.73 -18.11
CA THR A 577 -6.47 -30.51 -17.36
C THR A 577 -5.19 -29.71 -17.06
N SER A 578 -5.08 -28.48 -17.54
CA SER A 578 -3.95 -27.58 -17.34
C SER A 578 -4.43 -26.16 -17.12
N ILE A 579 -3.64 -25.38 -16.40
CA ILE A 579 -3.88 -23.98 -16.10
C ILE A 579 -3.22 -23.11 -17.17
N GLY A 580 -3.94 -22.13 -17.65
CA GLY A 580 -3.52 -21.05 -18.53
C GLY A 580 -4.40 -19.82 -18.26
N PRO A 581 -4.25 -18.72 -19.01
CA PRO A 581 -4.93 -17.45 -18.72
C PRO A 581 -6.47 -17.53 -18.64
N TRP A 582 -7.10 -18.56 -19.17
CA TRP A 582 -8.55 -18.73 -19.06
C TRP A 582 -8.99 -19.46 -17.80
N GLU A 583 -8.04 -20.10 -17.11
CA GLU A 583 -8.24 -20.85 -15.87
C GLU A 583 -7.77 -20.07 -14.65
N GLU A 584 -7.25 -18.82 -14.84
CA GLU A 584 -6.73 -17.95 -13.81
C GLU A 584 -7.73 -16.86 -13.45
N PHE A 585 -7.92 -16.64 -12.15
CA PHE A 585 -8.84 -15.64 -11.60
C PHE A 585 -8.18 -14.87 -10.47
N ASP A 586 -8.33 -13.52 -10.45
CA ASP A 586 -8.01 -12.74 -9.26
C ASP A 586 -9.14 -12.90 -8.24
N LEU A 587 -8.81 -13.20 -7.00
CA LEU A 587 -9.74 -13.12 -5.87
C LEU A 587 -9.81 -11.67 -5.39
N VAL A 588 -10.94 -11.02 -5.59
CA VAL A 588 -11.20 -9.64 -5.16
C VAL A 588 -12.13 -9.68 -3.96
N ALA A 589 -11.64 -9.27 -2.78
CA ALA A 589 -12.48 -9.23 -1.58
C ALA A 589 -13.45 -8.03 -1.62
N ASN A 590 -14.69 -8.23 -1.16
CA ASN A 590 -15.77 -7.23 -1.22
C ASN A 590 -16.27 -6.82 0.18
N GLY A 591 -15.40 -6.78 1.18
CA GLY A 591 -15.80 -6.58 2.59
C GLY A 591 -16.12 -7.89 3.32
N ILE A 592 -16.73 -7.83 4.49
CA ILE A 592 -16.84 -8.97 5.41
C ILE A 592 -17.48 -10.20 4.72
N GLY A 593 -16.66 -11.19 4.41
CA GLY A 593 -17.10 -12.56 4.07
C GLY A 593 -17.53 -12.78 2.61
N SER A 594 -17.22 -11.92 1.65
CA SER A 594 -17.46 -12.18 0.23
C SER A 594 -16.28 -11.83 -0.67
N VAL A 595 -16.16 -12.56 -1.77
CA VAL A 595 -15.15 -12.37 -2.81
C VAL A 595 -15.81 -12.21 -4.17
N SER A 596 -15.11 -11.60 -5.11
CA SER A 596 -15.41 -11.65 -6.54
C SER A 596 -14.25 -12.30 -7.28
N LEU A 597 -14.55 -13.00 -8.36
CA LEU A 597 -13.57 -13.64 -9.24
C LEU A 597 -13.42 -12.77 -10.49
N ARG A 598 -12.23 -12.22 -10.75
CA ARG A 598 -11.92 -11.50 -11.98
C ARG A 598 -11.11 -12.39 -12.90
N SER A 599 -11.65 -12.71 -14.06
CA SER A 599 -11.02 -13.63 -15.02
C SER A 599 -9.85 -12.99 -15.76
N HIS A 600 -8.71 -13.66 -15.85
CA HIS A 600 -7.60 -13.28 -16.72
C HIS A 600 -7.91 -13.45 -18.21
N ALA A 601 -8.94 -14.21 -18.57
CA ALA A 601 -9.35 -14.42 -19.96
C ALA A 601 -9.78 -13.12 -20.68
N ASN A 602 -10.46 -12.21 -19.95
CA ASN A 602 -11.03 -10.97 -20.51
C ASN A 602 -11.03 -9.77 -19.54
N ASN A 603 -10.50 -9.94 -18.34
CA ASN A 603 -10.53 -8.97 -17.24
C ASN A 603 -11.93 -8.62 -16.69
N ASP A 604 -12.97 -9.38 -17.03
CA ASP A 604 -14.32 -9.20 -16.49
C ASP A 604 -14.54 -10.04 -15.24
N TYR A 605 -15.48 -9.60 -14.40
CA TYR A 605 -15.89 -10.34 -13.21
C TYR A 605 -16.85 -11.47 -13.56
N VAL A 606 -16.67 -12.59 -12.87
CA VAL A 606 -17.63 -13.70 -12.91
C VAL A 606 -18.94 -13.24 -12.29
N THR A 607 -20.02 -13.40 -13.02
CA THR A 607 -21.37 -13.05 -12.58
C THR A 607 -22.25 -14.30 -12.49
N ALA A 608 -23.17 -14.32 -11.54
CA ALA A 608 -24.28 -15.27 -11.43
C ALA A 608 -25.57 -14.64 -12.01
N PRO A 609 -25.80 -14.70 -13.34
CA PRO A 609 -26.85 -13.93 -13.99
C PRO A 609 -28.26 -14.40 -13.61
N ASN A 610 -29.24 -13.53 -13.85
CA ASN A 610 -30.66 -13.80 -13.60
C ASN A 610 -30.95 -14.27 -12.15
N GLY A 611 -30.25 -13.65 -11.18
CA GLY A 611 -30.37 -14.05 -9.78
C GLY A 611 -29.87 -15.48 -9.54
N GLY A 612 -28.76 -15.87 -10.17
CA GLY A 612 -28.12 -17.17 -10.01
C GLY A 612 -28.77 -18.33 -10.80
N SER A 613 -29.91 -18.10 -11.48
CA SER A 613 -30.63 -19.14 -12.21
C SER A 613 -30.06 -19.47 -13.60
N SER A 614 -29.02 -18.77 -14.02
CA SER A 614 -28.27 -19.02 -15.26
C SER A 614 -26.82 -19.39 -14.96
N PRO A 615 -26.15 -20.10 -15.87
CA PRO A 615 -24.74 -20.44 -15.71
C PRO A 615 -23.84 -19.21 -15.48
N LEU A 616 -22.82 -19.39 -14.65
CA LEU A 616 -21.83 -18.35 -14.36
C LEU A 616 -21.03 -18.02 -15.62
N ILE A 617 -20.74 -16.74 -15.81
CA ILE A 617 -19.95 -16.24 -16.96
C ILE A 617 -19.06 -15.06 -16.50
N ALA A 618 -17.86 -14.96 -17.07
CA ALA A 618 -16.99 -13.79 -16.90
C ALA A 618 -17.46 -12.66 -17.83
N GLY A 619 -18.48 -11.90 -17.44
CA GLY A 619 -19.15 -10.95 -18.34
C GLY A 619 -19.57 -9.63 -17.69
N SER A 620 -19.09 -9.31 -16.50
CA SER A 620 -19.39 -8.04 -15.84
C SER A 620 -18.14 -7.17 -15.70
N THR A 621 -18.25 -5.88 -16.06
CA THR A 621 -17.18 -4.90 -15.88
C THR A 621 -17.20 -4.23 -14.51
N SER A 622 -18.16 -4.56 -13.65
CA SER A 622 -18.30 -3.97 -12.31
C SER A 622 -18.84 -5.00 -11.32
N ILE A 623 -18.56 -4.79 -10.04
CA ILE A 623 -19.01 -5.66 -8.96
C ILE A 623 -20.36 -5.17 -8.44
N GLY A 624 -21.38 -6.00 -8.56
CA GLY A 624 -22.69 -5.88 -7.93
C GLY A 624 -22.98 -7.12 -7.09
N GLN A 625 -24.23 -7.33 -6.67
CA GLN A 625 -24.62 -8.50 -5.88
C GLN A 625 -24.42 -9.83 -6.63
N ALA A 626 -24.57 -9.82 -7.96
CA ALA A 626 -24.43 -11.01 -8.80
C ALA A 626 -22.97 -11.45 -9.01
N GLU A 627 -22.00 -10.58 -8.74
CA GLU A 627 -20.57 -10.82 -8.85
C GLU A 627 -19.91 -11.16 -7.51
N GLN A 628 -20.70 -11.20 -6.42
CA GLN A 628 -20.21 -11.48 -5.08
C GLN A 628 -20.55 -12.91 -4.65
N PHE A 629 -19.56 -13.59 -4.09
CA PHE A 629 -19.67 -14.95 -3.60
C PHE A 629 -19.14 -15.05 -2.17
N GLY A 630 -19.90 -15.67 -1.27
CA GLY A 630 -19.37 -16.13 0.02
C GLY A 630 -18.39 -17.27 -0.24
N LEU A 631 -17.15 -17.16 0.23
CA LEU A 631 -16.13 -18.20 0.16
C LEU A 631 -16.10 -18.91 1.51
N SER A 632 -16.24 -20.23 1.50
CA SER A 632 -16.12 -21.07 2.69
C SER A 632 -15.10 -22.17 2.42
N PHE A 633 -14.24 -22.44 3.38
CA PHE A 633 -13.25 -23.52 3.33
C PHE A 633 -13.81 -24.75 4.08
N ASP A 634 -13.72 -25.92 3.47
CA ASP A 634 -14.32 -27.18 3.99
C ASP A 634 -13.32 -28.00 4.83
#